data_8b990c94686ed67fe864ff3948333b53
#
_entry.id   8b990c94686ed67fe864ff3948333b53
#
_cell.length_a   1.000
_cell.length_b   1.000
_cell.length_c   1.000
_cell.angle_alpha   90.00
_cell.angle_beta   90.00
_cell.angle_gamma   90.00
#
_symmetry.space_group_name_H-M   'P 1'
#
loop_
_entity.id
_entity.type
_entity.pdbx_description
1 polymer ?
#
loop_
_entity_poly.entity_id
_entity_poly.type
_entity_poly.pdbx_seq_one_letter_code
_entity_poly.pdbx_strand_id
1 'polypeptide(L)'
;MIYLLLAAGLFMGWSLGTVDSAGAFGTAVATRVVRYRTAVIIIAVFVVAGAFIGGSGNIGALSLLAESNEVIASGQEVQAASEAGSLASLQLRSAIKAAIIFACAGLTVFTMSWLKFPVSANQAITGAIIGWGLFSADYSNPDVLAVNLPMIGRFAATWILNPLGAGIVSFVLVKTLGRIMEKRFSSLSGYDNFIKAGYLIAGALGSFSIGLNSSANVTALYFDSHYTGSGQAANLLTDPTLAAGLGGIAIAVGALTYSKKIMMTVGGGIADISQMDGFIVIIAMSLTVVIMGKMLGIPVSTSQAMVGAVIGAGLTRGVGSVHFGVIKKIGLAWVTSPTVAGVLTYSIAFLTSGYLS
;
A
#
# COMPACT_ATOMS: atom_id res chain seq x y z
N MET A 1 -7.01 11.14 22.44
CA MET A 1 -5.81 10.47 21.95
C MET A 1 -6.13 9.40 20.93
N ILE A 2 -6.82 8.32 21.28
CA ILE A 2 -7.18 7.22 20.37
C ILE A 2 -7.88 7.69 19.08
N TYR A 3 -8.73 8.71 19.16
CA TYR A 3 -9.39 9.30 18.00
C TYR A 3 -8.45 10.00 17.03
N LEU A 4 -7.36 10.62 17.53
CA LEU A 4 -6.33 11.24 16.69
C LEU A 4 -5.57 10.17 15.89
N LEU A 5 -5.17 9.11 16.58
CA LEU A 5 -4.50 7.96 15.97
C LEU A 5 -5.38 7.30 14.91
N LEU A 6 -6.65 7.02 15.24
CA LEU A 6 -7.63 6.48 14.30
C LEU A 6 -7.82 7.40 13.09
N ALA A 7 -7.99 8.70 13.31
CA ALA A 7 -8.17 9.66 12.23
C ALA A 7 -6.95 9.70 11.29
N ALA A 8 -5.73 9.68 11.81
CA ALA A 8 -4.51 9.66 11.02
C ALA A 8 -4.37 8.36 10.19
N GLY A 9 -4.63 7.20 10.80
CA GLY A 9 -4.60 5.93 10.08
C GLY A 9 -5.72 5.82 9.06
N LEU A 10 -6.94 6.23 9.37
CA LEU A 10 -8.06 6.27 8.41
C LEU A 10 -7.76 7.22 7.24
N PHE A 11 -7.12 8.37 7.50
CA PHE A 11 -6.65 9.27 6.46
C PHE A 11 -5.58 8.62 5.58
N MET A 12 -4.62 7.90 6.16
CA MET A 12 -3.65 7.10 5.41
C MET A 12 -4.36 6.06 4.54
N GLY A 13 -5.33 5.32 5.09
CA GLY A 13 -6.13 4.34 4.36
C GLY A 13 -6.94 4.96 3.22
N TRP A 14 -7.56 6.09 3.46
CA TRP A 14 -8.26 6.85 2.43
C TRP A 14 -7.30 7.28 1.31
N SER A 15 -6.15 7.84 1.64
CA SER A 15 -5.13 8.25 0.68
C SER A 15 -4.63 7.06 -0.16
N LEU A 16 -4.40 5.92 0.48
CA LEU A 16 -4.00 4.67 -0.15
C LEU A 16 -5.06 4.17 -1.13
N GLY A 17 -6.32 4.19 -0.75
CA GLY A 17 -7.44 3.78 -1.60
C GLY A 17 -7.54 4.61 -2.89
N THR A 18 -7.15 5.88 -2.87
CA THR A 18 -7.12 6.73 -4.06
C THR A 18 -6.12 6.24 -5.11
N VAL A 19 -5.01 5.61 -4.69
CA VAL A 19 -3.92 5.15 -5.57
C VAL A 19 -4.07 3.69 -5.95
N ASP A 20 -4.26 2.81 -4.98
CA ASP A 20 -4.25 1.36 -5.19
C ASP A 20 -5.41 0.85 -6.04
N SER A 21 -6.56 1.55 -6.02
CA SER A 21 -7.70 1.23 -6.87
C SER A 21 -7.37 1.21 -8.38
N ALA A 22 -6.33 1.94 -8.79
CA ALA A 22 -5.85 1.89 -10.18
C ALA A 22 -5.27 0.51 -10.55
N GLY A 23 -4.71 -0.22 -9.59
CA GLY A 23 -4.24 -1.59 -9.78
C GLY A 23 -5.35 -2.56 -10.13
N ALA A 24 -6.51 -2.44 -9.48
CA ALA A 24 -7.63 -3.36 -9.70
C ALA A 24 -8.44 -3.07 -10.97
N PHE A 25 -8.70 -1.80 -11.29
CA PHE A 25 -9.61 -1.43 -12.38
C PHE A 25 -9.08 -0.32 -13.30
N GLY A 26 -7.82 0.11 -13.16
CA GLY A 26 -7.28 1.21 -13.97
C GLY A 26 -7.38 0.95 -15.47
N THR A 27 -6.93 -0.21 -15.95
CA THR A 27 -7.03 -0.60 -17.37
C THR A 27 -8.47 -0.76 -17.84
N ALA A 28 -9.35 -1.35 -17.01
CA ALA A 28 -10.76 -1.55 -17.33
C ALA A 28 -11.54 -0.23 -17.51
N VAL A 29 -11.25 0.75 -16.65
CA VAL A 29 -11.90 2.08 -16.68
C VAL A 29 -11.29 2.94 -17.80
N ALA A 30 -9.98 2.91 -17.99
CA ALA A 30 -9.30 3.66 -19.05
C ALA A 30 -9.72 3.20 -20.44
N THR A 31 -9.86 1.89 -20.67
CA THR A 31 -10.36 1.29 -21.92
C THR A 31 -11.89 1.34 -22.07
N ARG A 32 -12.61 1.88 -21.08
CA ARG A 32 -14.07 2.00 -21.04
C ARG A 32 -14.85 0.68 -21.08
N VAL A 33 -14.19 -0.45 -20.82
CA VAL A 33 -14.85 -1.78 -20.74
C VAL A 33 -15.75 -1.85 -19.51
N VAL A 34 -15.30 -1.27 -18.37
CA VAL A 34 -16.08 -1.20 -17.15
C VAL A 34 -16.35 0.26 -16.78
N ARG A 35 -17.59 0.58 -16.42
CA ARG A 35 -17.95 1.93 -15.96
C ARG A 35 -17.28 2.21 -14.60
N TYR A 36 -16.78 3.42 -14.40
CA TYR A 36 -16.14 3.85 -13.16
C TYR A 36 -16.97 3.53 -11.90
N ARG A 37 -18.28 3.83 -11.92
CA ARG A 37 -19.18 3.54 -10.79
C ARG A 37 -19.22 2.06 -10.41
N THR A 38 -19.29 1.17 -11.42
CA THR A 38 -19.27 -0.29 -11.20
C THR A 38 -17.90 -0.72 -10.62
N ALA A 39 -16.81 -0.19 -11.17
CA ALA A 39 -15.48 -0.50 -10.71
C ALA A 39 -15.28 -0.15 -9.22
N VAL A 40 -15.63 1.06 -8.80
CA VAL A 40 -15.41 1.49 -7.41
C VAL A 40 -16.30 0.76 -6.40
N ILE A 41 -17.51 0.34 -6.80
CA ILE A 41 -18.37 -0.50 -5.95
C ILE A 41 -17.74 -1.88 -5.74
N ILE A 42 -17.25 -2.51 -6.80
CA ILE A 42 -16.58 -3.81 -6.70
C ILE A 42 -15.31 -3.67 -5.85
N ILE A 43 -14.51 -2.62 -6.07
CA ILE A 43 -13.34 -2.35 -5.24
C ILE A 43 -13.74 -2.25 -3.77
N ALA A 44 -14.75 -1.46 -3.44
CA ALA A 44 -15.15 -1.25 -2.05
C ALA A 44 -15.54 -2.58 -1.37
N VAL A 45 -16.34 -3.41 -2.03
CA VAL A 45 -16.78 -4.70 -1.49
C VAL A 45 -15.59 -5.66 -1.30
N PHE A 46 -14.77 -5.84 -2.34
CA PHE A 46 -13.72 -6.86 -2.32
C PHE A 46 -12.48 -6.43 -1.54
N VAL A 47 -12.17 -5.14 -1.45
CA VAL A 47 -11.10 -4.63 -0.57
C VAL A 47 -11.46 -4.90 0.90
N VAL A 48 -12.70 -4.59 1.30
CA VAL A 48 -13.16 -4.85 2.67
C VAL A 48 -13.15 -6.35 2.97
N ALA A 49 -13.64 -7.18 2.04
CA ALA A 49 -13.59 -8.64 2.20
C ALA A 49 -12.15 -9.16 2.34
N GLY A 50 -11.22 -8.69 1.48
CA GLY A 50 -9.80 -9.09 1.56
C GLY A 50 -9.14 -8.67 2.86
N ALA A 51 -9.45 -7.47 3.35
CA ALA A 51 -8.94 -6.96 4.61
C ALA A 51 -9.38 -7.81 5.81
N PHE A 52 -10.67 -8.16 5.89
CA PHE A 52 -11.18 -9.03 6.97
C PHE A 52 -10.65 -10.46 6.90
N ILE A 53 -10.50 -11.04 5.69
CA ILE A 53 -10.13 -12.45 5.54
C ILE A 53 -8.63 -12.69 5.75
N GLY A 54 -7.77 -11.74 5.40
CA GLY A 54 -6.34 -11.98 5.48
C GLY A 54 -5.46 -10.74 5.65
N GLY A 55 -6.05 -9.56 5.87
CA GLY A 55 -5.31 -8.32 6.01
C GLY A 55 -4.43 -8.24 7.27
N SER A 56 -4.75 -9.02 8.29
CA SER A 56 -3.97 -9.10 9.53
C SER A 56 -2.58 -9.74 9.35
N GLY A 57 -2.39 -10.56 8.30
CA GLY A 57 -1.16 -11.32 8.11
C GLY A 57 0.13 -10.50 7.91
N ASN A 58 0.02 -9.26 7.47
CA ASN A 58 1.16 -8.38 7.22
C ASN A 58 1.36 -7.30 8.29
N ILE A 59 0.49 -7.25 9.32
CA ILE A 59 0.54 -6.23 10.37
C ILE A 59 1.86 -6.30 11.13
N GLY A 60 2.24 -7.49 11.59
CA GLY A 60 3.46 -7.69 12.38
C GLY A 60 4.76 -7.29 11.67
N ALA A 61 4.81 -7.41 10.34
CA ALA A 61 6.02 -7.02 9.61
C ALA A 61 6.24 -5.52 9.55
N LEU A 62 5.18 -4.74 9.49
CA LEU A 62 5.26 -3.29 9.45
C LEU A 62 5.42 -2.70 10.87
N SER A 63 4.82 -3.34 11.89
CA SER A 63 5.09 -2.98 13.29
C SER A 63 6.56 -3.21 13.63
N LEU A 64 7.14 -4.36 13.25
CA LEU A 64 8.58 -4.65 13.42
C LEU A 64 9.50 -3.64 12.72
N LEU A 65 9.07 -3.02 11.62
CA LEU A 65 9.83 -1.94 10.99
C LEU A 65 9.83 -0.67 11.85
N ALA A 66 8.71 -0.39 12.51
CA ALA A 66 8.52 0.76 13.40
C ALA A 66 9.07 0.50 14.81
N GLU A 67 9.15 -0.76 15.22
CA GLU A 67 9.81 -1.24 16.43
C GLU A 67 11.31 -1.31 16.16
N SER A 68 12.00 -0.23 16.39
CA SER A 68 13.46 -0.19 16.48
C SER A 68 13.94 -0.93 17.72
N ASN A 69 15.26 -0.97 17.95
CA ASN A 69 15.89 -1.51 19.18
C ASN A 69 15.30 -0.96 20.50
N GLU A 70 14.42 0.05 20.44
CA GLU A 70 13.54 0.48 21.53
C GLU A 70 12.69 -0.67 22.12
N VAL A 71 12.38 -1.75 21.37
CA VAL A 71 11.58 -2.86 21.92
C VAL A 71 12.34 -3.61 23.01
N ILE A 72 13.66 -3.75 22.89
CA ILE A 72 14.47 -4.36 23.96
C ILE A 72 14.59 -3.39 25.15
N ALA A 73 14.75 -2.10 24.90
CA ALA A 73 14.71 -1.05 25.91
C ALA A 73 13.30 -0.85 26.50
N SER A 74 12.27 -0.90 25.64
CA SER A 74 10.87 -0.66 26.04
C SER A 74 10.27 -1.77 26.91
N GLY A 75 10.73 -3.02 26.77
CA GLY A 75 10.34 -4.06 27.73
C GLY A 75 10.77 -3.72 29.15
N GLN A 76 11.95 -3.13 29.32
CA GLN A 76 12.46 -2.63 30.59
C GLN A 76 11.80 -1.30 30.99
N GLU A 77 11.55 -0.40 30.02
CA GLU A 77 10.86 0.88 30.23
C GLU A 77 9.37 0.69 30.57
N VAL A 78 8.67 -0.26 29.95
CA VAL A 78 7.27 -0.59 30.29
C VAL A 78 7.18 -1.15 31.70
N GLN A 79 8.14 -1.99 32.07
CA GLN A 79 8.18 -2.55 33.42
C GLN A 79 8.50 -1.46 34.46
N ALA A 80 9.48 -0.60 34.21
CA ALA A 80 9.83 0.55 35.04
C ALA A 80 8.70 1.60 35.09
N ALA A 81 8.04 1.87 33.97
CA ALA A 81 6.93 2.80 33.91
C ALA A 81 5.64 2.24 34.55
N SER A 82 5.43 0.92 34.52
CA SER A 82 4.36 0.26 35.25
C SER A 82 4.56 0.39 36.77
N GLU A 83 5.81 0.23 37.24
CA GLU A 83 6.19 0.42 38.63
C GLU A 83 6.12 1.89 39.06
N ALA A 84 6.40 2.82 38.17
CA ALA A 84 6.41 4.27 38.43
C ALA A 84 5.06 4.98 38.18
N GLY A 85 4.01 4.26 37.73
CA GLY A 85 2.69 4.85 37.40
C GLY A 85 2.67 5.74 36.17
N SER A 86 3.66 5.64 35.27
CA SER A 86 3.84 6.49 34.07
C SER A 86 3.41 5.83 32.74
N LEU A 87 2.68 4.72 32.77
CA LEU A 87 2.19 4.01 31.59
C LEU A 87 1.36 4.89 30.65
N ALA A 88 0.57 5.83 31.22
CA ALA A 88 -0.26 6.73 30.42
C ALA A 88 0.59 7.67 29.52
N SER A 89 1.76 8.11 30.00
CA SER A 89 2.67 8.98 29.23
C SER A 89 3.33 8.21 28.07
N LEU A 90 3.73 6.95 28.29
CA LEU A 90 4.25 6.09 27.22
C LEU A 90 3.21 5.82 26.13
N GLN A 91 1.98 5.48 26.54
CA GLN A 91 0.87 5.29 25.59
C GLN A 91 0.57 6.55 24.78
N LEU A 92 0.68 7.73 25.42
CA LEU A 92 0.49 9.00 24.73
C LEU A 92 1.59 9.23 23.69
N ARG A 93 2.85 9.00 24.02
CA ARG A 93 4.00 9.16 23.11
C ARG A 93 3.88 8.22 21.91
N SER A 94 3.58 6.93 22.13
CA SER A 94 3.39 5.93 21.07
C SER A 94 2.25 6.31 20.13
N ALA A 95 1.14 6.83 20.65
CA ALA A 95 0.02 7.28 19.85
C ALA A 95 0.34 8.52 19.01
N ILE A 96 1.08 9.48 19.57
CA ILE A 96 1.51 10.67 18.83
C ILE A 96 2.49 10.27 17.73
N LYS A 97 3.47 9.39 18.02
CA LYS A 97 4.40 8.79 17.05
C LYS A 97 3.62 8.21 15.87
N ALA A 98 2.72 7.28 16.13
CA ALA A 98 1.95 6.61 15.10
C ALA A 98 1.06 7.59 14.31
N ALA A 99 0.42 8.55 14.97
CA ALA A 99 -0.40 9.56 14.32
C ALA A 99 0.42 10.46 13.38
N ILE A 100 1.61 10.90 13.77
CA ILE A 100 2.51 11.69 12.93
C ILE A 100 2.95 10.87 11.71
N ILE A 101 3.39 9.61 11.90
CA ILE A 101 3.82 8.74 10.82
C ILE A 101 2.68 8.54 9.81
N PHE A 102 1.48 8.16 10.25
CA PHE A 102 0.33 7.97 9.38
C PHE A 102 -0.09 9.26 8.66
N ALA A 103 -0.13 10.38 9.37
CA ALA A 103 -0.52 11.67 8.77
C ALA A 103 0.48 12.10 7.69
N CYS A 104 1.79 12.00 7.94
CA CYS A 104 2.83 12.36 6.98
C CYS A 104 2.84 11.44 5.77
N ALA A 105 2.73 10.13 5.98
CA ALA A 105 2.62 9.16 4.89
C ALA A 105 1.35 9.40 4.06
N GLY A 106 0.20 9.55 4.70
CA GLY A 106 -1.08 9.84 4.04
C GLY A 106 -1.07 11.14 3.26
N LEU A 107 -0.51 12.22 3.83
CA LEU A 107 -0.39 13.50 3.16
C LEU A 107 0.53 13.40 1.92
N THR A 108 1.63 12.67 2.03
CA THR A 108 2.54 12.43 0.91
C THR A 108 1.83 11.67 -0.21
N VAL A 109 1.15 10.56 0.10
CA VAL A 109 0.40 9.75 -0.88
C VAL A 109 -0.71 10.59 -1.53
N PHE A 110 -1.48 11.34 -0.73
CA PHE A 110 -2.55 12.21 -1.24
C PHE A 110 -2.00 13.30 -2.17
N THR A 111 -0.95 14.01 -1.77
CA THR A 111 -0.36 15.10 -2.56
C THR A 111 0.15 14.57 -3.91
N MET A 112 0.87 13.45 -3.90
CA MET A 112 1.35 12.82 -5.13
C MET A 112 0.19 12.31 -6.01
N SER A 113 -0.87 11.76 -5.40
CA SER A 113 -2.11 11.37 -6.09
C SER A 113 -2.79 12.57 -6.75
N TRP A 114 -2.87 13.70 -6.04
CA TRP A 114 -3.40 14.95 -6.57
C TRP A 114 -2.61 15.45 -7.77
N LEU A 115 -1.29 15.31 -7.73
CA LEU A 115 -0.37 15.60 -8.85
C LEU A 115 -0.42 14.54 -9.96
N LYS A 116 -1.27 13.51 -9.85
CA LYS A 116 -1.46 12.40 -10.81
C LYS A 116 -0.25 11.46 -10.94
N PHE A 117 0.62 11.40 -9.94
CA PHE A 117 1.71 10.43 -9.91
C PHE A 117 1.25 9.13 -9.25
N PRO A 118 1.41 7.97 -9.90
CA PRO A 118 1.20 6.68 -9.28
C PRO A 118 2.37 6.39 -8.33
N VAL A 119 2.14 6.62 -7.05
CA VAL A 119 3.12 6.38 -5.98
C VAL A 119 2.86 5.08 -5.25
N SER A 120 3.82 4.66 -4.48
CA SER A 120 3.72 3.51 -3.59
C SER A 120 3.42 3.98 -2.16
N ALA A 121 2.25 3.62 -1.65
CA ALA A 121 1.90 3.91 -0.26
C ALA A 121 2.82 3.17 0.72
N ASN A 122 3.28 1.95 0.37
CA ASN A 122 4.27 1.21 1.16
C ASN A 122 5.60 1.96 1.28
N GLN A 123 6.04 2.64 0.20
CA GLN A 123 7.24 3.46 0.24
C GLN A 123 7.05 4.70 1.12
N ALA A 124 5.90 5.36 1.03
CA ALA A 124 5.60 6.55 1.82
C ALA A 124 5.58 6.22 3.32
N ILE A 125 4.90 5.14 3.74
CA ILE A 125 4.87 4.75 5.16
C ILE A 125 6.24 4.29 5.66
N THR A 126 6.99 3.52 4.86
CA THR A 126 8.36 3.12 5.19
C THR A 126 9.26 4.36 5.36
N GLY A 127 9.16 5.33 4.45
CA GLY A 127 9.89 6.59 4.54
C GLY A 127 9.53 7.39 5.80
N ALA A 128 8.24 7.47 6.15
CA ALA A 128 7.78 8.14 7.36
C ALA A 128 8.30 7.46 8.63
N ILE A 129 8.32 6.12 8.68
CA ILE A 129 8.90 5.35 9.79
C ILE A 129 10.40 5.63 9.91
N ILE A 130 11.14 5.62 8.79
CA ILE A 130 12.57 5.96 8.78
C ILE A 130 12.80 7.40 9.27
N GLY A 131 11.98 8.35 8.84
CA GLY A 131 12.07 9.74 9.29
C GLY A 131 11.87 9.90 10.79
N TRP A 132 10.93 9.16 11.37
CA TRP A 132 10.77 9.09 12.83
C TRP A 132 11.99 8.45 13.51
N GLY A 133 12.46 7.32 12.99
CA GLY A 133 13.63 6.63 13.55
C GLY A 133 14.91 7.47 13.51
N LEU A 134 15.09 8.29 12.46
CA LEU A 134 16.19 9.25 12.41
C LEU A 134 16.05 10.38 13.43
N PHE A 135 14.82 10.81 13.73
CA PHE A 135 14.56 11.80 14.77
C PHE A 135 14.85 11.25 16.17
N SER A 136 14.45 10.00 16.45
CA SER A 136 14.63 9.35 17.75
C SER A 136 15.99 8.69 17.95
N ALA A 137 16.89 8.73 16.95
CA ALA A 137 18.21 8.12 17.05
C ALA A 137 19.09 8.83 18.07
N ASP A 138 19.76 8.05 18.93
CA ASP A 138 20.82 8.56 19.80
C ASP A 138 22.15 8.57 19.04
N TYR A 139 22.51 9.74 18.51
CA TYR A 139 23.76 9.92 17.77
C TYR A 139 25.03 9.82 18.61
N SER A 140 24.91 9.78 19.95
CA SER A 140 26.04 9.53 20.85
C SER A 140 26.36 8.04 20.98
N ASN A 141 25.41 7.15 20.62
CA ASN A 141 25.58 5.71 20.60
C ASN A 141 25.21 5.13 19.22
N PRO A 142 26.19 4.94 18.30
CA PRO A 142 25.95 4.46 16.95
C PRO A 142 25.28 3.08 16.86
N ASP A 143 25.34 2.28 17.94
CA ASP A 143 24.70 0.96 18.00
C ASP A 143 23.19 1.04 18.24
N VAL A 144 22.68 2.24 18.60
CA VAL A 144 21.26 2.53 18.83
C VAL A 144 20.67 3.27 17.63
N LEU A 145 20.74 2.66 16.45
CA LEU A 145 19.91 3.12 15.33
C LEU A 145 18.45 2.77 15.64
N ALA A 146 17.62 3.79 15.76
CA ALA A 146 16.18 3.65 16.02
C ALA A 146 15.39 3.12 14.81
N VAL A 147 16.03 2.34 13.92
CA VAL A 147 15.41 1.72 12.74
C VAL A 147 15.99 0.33 12.49
N ASN A 148 15.11 -0.61 12.15
CA ASN A 148 15.50 -1.98 11.80
C ASN A 148 16.08 -2.03 10.38
N LEU A 149 17.41 -1.85 10.24
CA LEU A 149 18.11 -1.85 8.94
C LEU A 149 17.88 -3.12 8.11
N PRO A 150 17.93 -4.35 8.67
CA PRO A 150 17.59 -5.57 7.94
C PRO A 150 16.17 -5.54 7.35
N MET A 151 15.21 -4.98 8.09
CA MET A 151 13.83 -4.88 7.62
C MET A 151 13.71 -3.82 6.52
N ILE A 152 14.37 -2.66 6.66
CA ILE A 152 14.47 -1.65 5.59
C ILE A 152 15.03 -2.27 4.30
N GLY A 153 16.09 -3.08 4.41
CA GLY A 153 16.67 -3.81 3.29
C GLY A 153 15.68 -4.75 2.60
N ARG A 154 14.85 -5.47 3.37
CA ARG A 154 13.77 -6.30 2.82
C ARG A 154 12.73 -5.47 2.07
N PHE A 155 12.25 -4.36 2.64
CA PHE A 155 11.32 -3.46 1.95
C PHE A 155 11.94 -2.87 0.68
N ALA A 156 13.18 -2.39 0.72
CA ALA A 156 13.88 -1.84 -0.43
C ALA A 156 14.06 -2.88 -1.55
N ALA A 157 14.35 -4.14 -1.22
CA ALA A 157 14.43 -5.22 -2.19
C ALA A 157 13.08 -5.43 -2.90
N THR A 158 11.94 -5.32 -2.19
CA THR A 158 10.62 -5.44 -2.82
C THR A 158 10.33 -4.32 -3.81
N TRP A 159 10.89 -3.13 -3.62
CA TRP A 159 10.68 -2.00 -4.55
C TRP A 159 11.24 -2.27 -5.95
N ILE A 160 12.19 -3.20 -6.06
CA ILE A 160 12.78 -3.65 -7.34
C ILE A 160 12.16 -4.98 -7.77
N LEU A 161 12.11 -5.97 -6.87
CA LEU A 161 11.69 -7.33 -7.22
C LEU A 161 10.21 -7.41 -7.58
N ASN A 162 9.37 -6.61 -6.92
CA ASN A 162 7.93 -6.64 -7.13
C ASN A 162 7.52 -6.15 -8.54
N PRO A 163 7.91 -4.97 -9.03
CA PRO A 163 7.59 -4.57 -10.40
C PRO A 163 8.24 -5.45 -11.46
N LEU A 164 9.47 -5.96 -11.23
CA LEU A 164 10.12 -6.90 -12.13
C LEU A 164 9.36 -8.23 -12.19
N GLY A 165 9.00 -8.80 -11.05
CA GLY A 165 8.23 -10.04 -10.97
C GLY A 165 6.88 -9.92 -11.66
N ALA A 166 6.13 -8.85 -11.38
CA ALA A 166 4.85 -8.58 -12.03
C ALA A 166 5.00 -8.40 -13.55
N GLY A 167 6.08 -7.74 -14.00
CA GLY A 167 6.40 -7.57 -15.41
C GLY A 167 6.67 -8.89 -16.10
N ILE A 168 7.48 -9.77 -15.51
CA ILE A 168 7.77 -11.10 -16.04
C ILE A 168 6.49 -11.95 -16.10
N VAL A 169 5.73 -12.01 -15.02
CA VAL A 169 4.46 -12.77 -14.97
C VAL A 169 3.51 -12.27 -16.05
N SER A 170 3.32 -10.96 -16.17
CA SER A 170 2.45 -10.37 -17.18
C SER A 170 2.92 -10.67 -18.60
N PHE A 171 4.22 -10.50 -18.88
CA PHE A 171 4.79 -10.80 -20.19
C PHE A 171 4.55 -12.26 -20.59
N VAL A 172 4.78 -13.21 -19.69
CA VAL A 172 4.55 -14.63 -19.95
C VAL A 172 3.06 -14.92 -20.15
N LEU A 173 2.19 -14.40 -19.28
CA LEU A 173 0.75 -14.64 -19.39
C LEU A 173 0.15 -14.03 -20.68
N VAL A 174 0.57 -12.83 -21.07
CA VAL A 174 0.10 -12.21 -22.32
C VAL A 174 0.57 -13.02 -23.54
N LYS A 175 1.84 -13.46 -23.57
CA LYS A 175 2.36 -14.27 -24.68
C LYS A 175 1.70 -15.63 -24.80
N THR A 176 1.31 -16.24 -23.68
CA THR A 176 0.73 -17.59 -23.66
C THR A 176 -0.80 -17.53 -23.75
N LEU A 177 -1.44 -17.03 -22.67
CA LEU A 177 -2.90 -16.99 -22.58
C LEU A 177 -3.54 -16.01 -23.55
N GLY A 178 -2.95 -14.80 -23.70
CA GLY A 178 -3.50 -13.77 -24.60
C GLY A 178 -3.67 -14.28 -26.03
N ARG A 179 -2.63 -14.88 -26.59
CA ARG A 179 -2.65 -15.44 -27.95
C ARG A 179 -3.63 -16.62 -28.14
N ILE A 180 -3.75 -17.48 -27.10
CA ILE A 180 -4.69 -18.61 -27.14
C ILE A 180 -6.13 -18.10 -27.11
N MET A 181 -6.39 -17.12 -26.26
CA MET A 181 -7.74 -16.59 -26.06
C MET A 181 -8.21 -15.75 -27.24
N GLU A 182 -7.36 -14.90 -27.83
CA GLU A 182 -7.70 -14.12 -29.03
C GLU A 182 -8.15 -14.99 -30.20
N LYS A 183 -7.52 -16.16 -30.39
CA LYS A 183 -7.84 -17.09 -31.46
C LYS A 183 -9.16 -17.86 -31.27
N ARG A 184 -9.73 -17.85 -30.06
CA ARG A 184 -10.89 -18.67 -29.71
C ARG A 184 -12.24 -18.01 -30.03
N PHE A 185 -12.25 -16.70 -30.27
CA PHE A 185 -13.48 -15.96 -30.51
C PHE A 185 -13.71 -15.74 -32.00
N SER A 186 -14.82 -16.29 -32.52
CA SER A 186 -15.30 -16.08 -33.90
C SER A 186 -16.30 -14.93 -33.99
N SER A 187 -16.88 -14.47 -32.89
CA SER A 187 -17.83 -13.36 -32.86
C SER A 187 -17.33 -12.22 -31.96
N LEU A 188 -17.52 -10.98 -32.45
CA LEU A 188 -17.15 -9.76 -31.72
C LEU A 188 -17.92 -9.63 -30.38
N SER A 189 -19.24 -9.93 -30.42
CA SER A 189 -20.09 -9.88 -29.21
C SER A 189 -19.66 -10.89 -28.15
N GLY A 190 -19.24 -12.09 -28.54
CA GLY A 190 -18.71 -13.10 -27.62
C GLY A 190 -17.42 -12.66 -26.97
N TYR A 191 -16.54 -12.03 -27.75
CA TYR A 191 -15.29 -11.44 -27.25
C TYR A 191 -15.54 -10.32 -26.24
N ASP A 192 -16.41 -9.35 -26.57
CA ASP A 192 -16.72 -8.22 -25.70
C ASP A 192 -17.32 -8.65 -24.34
N ASN A 193 -18.25 -9.63 -24.37
CA ASN A 193 -18.85 -10.18 -23.16
C ASN A 193 -17.82 -10.92 -22.31
N PHE A 194 -16.92 -11.68 -22.94
CA PHE A 194 -15.84 -12.38 -22.26
C PHE A 194 -14.87 -11.39 -21.60
N ILE A 195 -14.42 -10.37 -22.33
CA ILE A 195 -13.52 -9.33 -21.81
C ILE A 195 -14.15 -8.60 -20.62
N LYS A 196 -15.43 -8.22 -20.75
CA LYS A 196 -16.16 -7.56 -19.67
C LYS A 196 -16.27 -8.43 -18.41
N ALA A 197 -16.65 -9.70 -18.56
CA ALA A 197 -16.71 -10.64 -17.45
C ALA A 197 -15.31 -10.88 -16.84
N GLY A 198 -14.29 -11.02 -17.70
CA GLY A 198 -12.89 -11.16 -17.29
C GLY A 198 -12.41 -10.00 -16.44
N TYR A 199 -12.68 -8.76 -16.86
CA TYR A 199 -12.34 -7.58 -16.09
C TYR A 199 -13.08 -7.50 -14.75
N LEU A 200 -14.36 -7.89 -14.69
CA LEU A 200 -15.11 -7.89 -13.44
C LEU A 200 -14.53 -8.90 -12.45
N ILE A 201 -14.20 -10.10 -12.90
CA ILE A 201 -13.62 -11.17 -12.07
C ILE A 201 -12.18 -10.80 -11.66
N ALA A 202 -11.33 -10.41 -12.61
CA ALA A 202 -9.95 -10.04 -12.33
C ALA A 202 -9.87 -8.80 -11.42
N GLY A 203 -10.74 -7.81 -11.66
CA GLY A 203 -10.82 -6.62 -10.82
C GLY A 203 -11.31 -6.92 -9.41
N ALA A 204 -12.24 -7.86 -9.24
CA ALA A 204 -12.67 -8.35 -7.92
C ALA A 204 -11.51 -9.03 -7.19
N LEU A 205 -10.76 -9.93 -7.86
CA LEU A 205 -9.56 -10.57 -7.32
C LEU A 205 -8.46 -9.55 -7.00
N GLY A 206 -8.23 -8.57 -7.89
CA GLY A 206 -7.29 -7.48 -7.67
C GLY A 206 -7.67 -6.63 -6.45
N SER A 207 -8.93 -6.31 -6.31
CA SER A 207 -9.45 -5.57 -5.15
C SER A 207 -9.31 -6.35 -3.86
N PHE A 208 -9.61 -7.64 -3.90
CA PHE A 208 -9.41 -8.55 -2.77
C PHE A 208 -7.93 -8.61 -2.35
N SER A 209 -7.01 -8.72 -3.31
CA SER A 209 -5.57 -8.73 -3.05
C SER A 209 -5.06 -7.40 -2.47
N ILE A 210 -5.64 -6.26 -2.86
CA ILE A 210 -5.36 -4.95 -2.26
C ILE A 210 -5.76 -4.97 -0.78
N GLY A 211 -6.97 -5.39 -0.45
CA GLY A 211 -7.44 -5.46 0.93
C GLY A 211 -6.56 -6.37 1.81
N LEU A 212 -6.24 -7.54 1.30
CA LEU A 212 -5.39 -8.53 1.96
C LEU A 212 -3.97 -8.01 2.23
N ASN A 213 -3.41 -7.24 1.28
CA ASN A 213 -2.02 -6.77 1.34
C ASN A 213 -1.88 -5.41 2.01
N SER A 214 -2.78 -4.46 1.73
CA SER A 214 -2.56 -3.05 2.01
C SER A 214 -3.21 -2.56 3.31
N SER A 215 -4.11 -3.35 3.93
CA SER A 215 -4.73 -2.98 5.22
C SER A 215 -3.71 -2.81 6.34
N ALA A 216 -2.61 -3.57 6.31
CA ALA A 216 -1.50 -3.43 7.25
C ALA A 216 -0.87 -2.02 7.25
N ASN A 217 -0.81 -1.36 6.09
CA ASN A 217 -0.27 0.02 5.98
C ASN A 217 -1.12 1.07 6.71
N VAL A 218 -2.34 0.72 7.05
CA VAL A 218 -3.29 1.59 7.75
C VAL A 218 -3.30 1.33 9.25
N THR A 219 -2.96 0.12 9.67
CA THR A 219 -3.27 -0.36 11.01
C THR A 219 -2.08 -0.91 11.78
N ALA A 220 -0.95 -1.18 11.12
CA ALA A 220 0.19 -1.83 11.77
C ALA A 220 0.71 -1.07 13.01
N LEU A 221 0.73 0.26 12.97
CA LEU A 221 1.20 1.07 14.10
C LEU A 221 0.18 1.17 15.25
N TYR A 222 -1.03 0.63 15.11
CA TYR A 222 -1.99 0.49 16.22
C TYR A 222 -1.58 -0.64 17.18
N PHE A 223 -0.79 -1.60 16.70
CA PHE A 223 -0.33 -2.78 17.44
C PHE A 223 1.02 -2.57 18.12
N ASP A 224 1.44 -1.33 18.33
CA ASP A 224 2.59 -1.05 19.20
C ASP A 224 2.30 -1.64 20.59
N SER A 225 3.25 -2.41 21.11
CA SER A 225 3.17 -3.21 22.35
C SER A 225 2.73 -2.40 23.61
N HIS A 226 2.72 -1.08 23.51
CA HIS A 226 2.33 -0.17 24.58
C HIS A 226 0.82 0.16 24.62
N TYR A 227 0.03 -0.32 23.62
CA TYR A 227 -1.39 -0.01 23.53
C TYR A 227 -2.26 -1.04 24.27
N THR A 228 -2.12 -1.14 25.57
CA THR A 228 -2.99 -1.95 26.44
C THR A 228 -4.10 -1.10 27.09
N GLY A 229 -4.76 -0.25 26.29
CA GLY A 229 -5.88 0.56 26.81
C GLY A 229 -7.12 -0.27 27.09
N SER A 230 -7.84 0.05 28.18
CA SER A 230 -9.14 -0.55 28.49
C SER A 230 -10.28 0.27 27.86
N GLY A 231 -11.14 -0.39 27.08
CA GLY A 231 -12.33 0.23 26.49
C GLY A 231 -12.72 -0.35 25.13
N GLN A 232 -13.95 -0.09 24.65
CA GLN A 232 -14.43 -0.64 23.36
C GLN A 232 -13.57 -0.23 22.16
N ALA A 233 -13.03 0.98 22.16
CA ALA A 233 -12.13 1.44 21.10
C ALA A 233 -10.76 0.75 21.17
N ALA A 234 -10.28 0.38 22.36
CA ALA A 234 -9.08 -0.42 22.53
C ALA A 234 -9.29 -1.84 21.96
N ASN A 235 -10.42 -2.47 22.23
CA ASN A 235 -10.74 -3.81 21.69
C ASN A 235 -10.78 -3.84 20.15
N LEU A 236 -11.23 -2.76 19.50
CA LEU A 236 -11.22 -2.65 18.03
C LEU A 236 -9.80 -2.58 17.46
N LEU A 237 -8.84 -2.06 18.23
CA LEU A 237 -7.44 -1.93 17.79
C LEU A 237 -6.57 -3.10 18.23
N THR A 238 -6.97 -3.86 19.25
CA THR A 238 -6.24 -5.05 19.74
C THR A 238 -6.56 -6.31 18.96
N ASP A 239 -7.71 -6.37 18.25
CA ASP A 239 -8.02 -7.47 17.33
C ASP A 239 -7.45 -7.15 15.94
N PRO A 240 -6.41 -7.90 15.48
CA PRO A 240 -5.79 -7.66 14.17
C PRO A 240 -6.77 -7.75 13.01
N THR A 241 -7.80 -8.58 13.10
CA THR A 241 -8.80 -8.77 12.04
C THR A 241 -9.74 -7.57 11.95
N LEU A 242 -10.21 -7.08 13.11
CA LEU A 242 -11.06 -5.88 13.16
C LEU A 242 -10.31 -4.65 12.72
N ALA A 243 -9.06 -4.49 13.15
CA ALA A 243 -8.22 -3.38 12.72
C ALA A 243 -7.96 -3.43 11.20
N ALA A 244 -7.59 -4.59 10.66
CA ALA A 244 -7.43 -4.76 9.21
C ALA A 244 -8.72 -4.43 8.46
N GLY A 245 -9.89 -4.84 8.97
CA GLY A 245 -11.19 -4.52 8.42
C GLY A 245 -11.46 -3.01 8.38
N LEU A 246 -11.15 -2.27 9.46
CA LEU A 246 -11.23 -0.80 9.49
C LEU A 246 -10.31 -0.18 8.44
N GLY A 247 -9.08 -0.69 8.30
CA GLY A 247 -8.15 -0.30 7.23
C GLY A 247 -8.76 -0.51 5.85
N GLY A 248 -9.38 -1.67 5.62
CA GLY A 248 -10.09 -1.98 4.38
C GLY A 248 -11.24 -1.02 4.08
N ILE A 249 -12.01 -0.63 5.09
CA ILE A 249 -13.09 0.36 4.96
C ILE A 249 -12.52 1.72 4.57
N ALA A 250 -11.44 2.18 5.20
CA ALA A 250 -10.80 3.44 4.85
C ALA A 250 -10.29 3.45 3.41
N ILE A 251 -9.65 2.36 2.96
CA ILE A 251 -9.22 2.16 1.58
C ILE A 251 -10.42 2.21 0.62
N ALA A 252 -11.51 1.53 0.96
CA ALA A 252 -12.73 1.53 0.15
C ALA A 252 -13.33 2.94 -0.01
N VAL A 253 -13.37 3.74 1.06
CA VAL A 253 -13.82 5.14 1.00
C VAL A 253 -12.92 5.97 0.09
N GLY A 254 -11.60 5.78 0.15
CA GLY A 254 -10.66 6.43 -0.75
C GLY A 254 -10.91 6.08 -2.22
N ALA A 255 -11.13 4.81 -2.51
CA ALA A 255 -11.47 4.33 -3.85
C ALA A 255 -12.77 4.94 -4.38
N LEU A 256 -13.82 5.02 -3.54
CA LEU A 256 -15.12 5.57 -3.90
C LEU A 256 -15.09 7.07 -4.19
N THR A 257 -14.22 7.81 -3.49
CA THR A 257 -14.25 9.29 -3.50
C THR A 257 -13.25 9.93 -4.47
N TYR A 258 -12.02 9.42 -4.58
CA TYR A 258 -10.95 10.16 -5.29
C TYR A 258 -10.04 9.32 -6.19
N SER A 259 -10.45 8.14 -6.67
CA SER A 259 -9.58 7.24 -7.46
C SER A 259 -9.55 7.48 -8.97
N LYS A 260 -10.56 8.17 -9.52
CA LYS A 260 -10.77 8.28 -10.97
C LYS A 260 -9.57 8.81 -11.75
N LYS A 261 -8.91 9.86 -11.23
CA LYS A 261 -7.77 10.50 -11.90
C LYS A 261 -6.60 9.54 -12.05
N ILE A 262 -6.27 8.81 -10.98
CA ILE A 262 -5.16 7.85 -10.97
C ILE A 262 -5.47 6.63 -11.83
N MET A 263 -6.70 6.10 -11.77
CA MET A 263 -7.13 5.00 -12.65
C MET A 263 -6.90 5.33 -14.12
N MET A 264 -7.26 6.54 -14.56
CA MET A 264 -7.06 6.99 -15.95
C MET A 264 -5.59 7.15 -16.31
N THR A 265 -4.75 7.62 -15.37
CA THR A 265 -3.31 7.80 -15.62
C THR A 265 -2.58 6.46 -15.75
N VAL A 266 -2.84 5.54 -14.83
CA VAL A 266 -2.17 4.23 -14.80
C VAL A 266 -2.70 3.31 -15.92
N GLY A 267 -4.01 3.33 -16.15
CA GLY A 267 -4.65 2.39 -17.07
C GLY A 267 -4.38 2.64 -18.57
N GLY A 268 -3.97 3.87 -18.95
CA GLY A 268 -3.78 4.20 -20.37
C GLY A 268 -2.51 4.98 -20.68
N GLY A 269 -1.68 5.34 -19.68
CA GLY A 269 -0.55 6.23 -19.88
C GLY A 269 0.83 5.57 -19.92
N ILE A 270 0.96 4.29 -19.54
CA ILE A 270 2.25 3.62 -19.35
C ILE A 270 2.68 2.85 -20.60
N ALA A 271 1.75 2.14 -21.24
CA ALA A 271 1.98 1.39 -22.45
C ALA A 271 0.71 1.21 -23.28
N ASP A 272 0.87 1.01 -24.60
CA ASP A 272 -0.22 0.69 -25.50
C ASP A 272 -0.55 -0.80 -25.41
N ILE A 273 -1.58 -1.14 -24.65
CA ILE A 273 -2.05 -2.51 -24.42
C ILE A 273 -3.47 -2.71 -24.90
N SER A 274 -3.79 -3.93 -25.36
CA SER A 274 -5.17 -4.28 -25.74
C SER A 274 -6.06 -4.47 -24.51
N GLN A 275 -7.36 -4.60 -24.76
CA GLN A 275 -8.30 -4.93 -23.68
C GLN A 275 -7.99 -6.30 -23.07
N MET A 276 -7.59 -7.28 -23.89
CA MET A 276 -7.19 -8.60 -23.42
C MET A 276 -5.93 -8.52 -22.54
N ASP A 277 -4.92 -7.76 -22.98
CA ASP A 277 -3.69 -7.58 -22.20
C ASP A 277 -3.98 -6.91 -20.86
N GLY A 278 -4.85 -5.87 -20.87
CA GLY A 278 -5.24 -5.15 -19.65
C GLY A 278 -5.96 -6.03 -18.62
N PHE A 279 -6.77 -6.99 -19.06
CA PHE A 279 -7.35 -8.01 -18.19
C PHE A 279 -6.29 -8.92 -17.60
N ILE A 280 -5.34 -9.41 -18.41
CA ILE A 280 -4.24 -10.29 -17.96
C ILE A 280 -3.29 -9.53 -17.01
N VAL A 281 -3.06 -8.24 -17.25
CA VAL A 281 -2.27 -7.37 -16.36
C VAL A 281 -2.81 -7.36 -14.93
N ILE A 282 -4.14 -7.26 -14.75
CA ILE A 282 -4.74 -7.27 -13.40
C ILE A 282 -4.51 -8.62 -12.72
N ILE A 283 -4.65 -9.73 -13.46
CA ILE A 283 -4.35 -11.07 -12.92
C ILE A 283 -2.87 -11.18 -12.52
N ALA A 284 -1.96 -10.75 -13.39
CA ALA A 284 -0.52 -10.80 -13.13
C ALA A 284 -0.13 -9.99 -11.89
N MET A 285 -0.67 -8.77 -11.77
CA MET A 285 -0.49 -7.92 -10.60
C MET A 285 -1.01 -8.62 -9.33
N SER A 286 -2.24 -9.13 -9.36
CA SER A 286 -2.87 -9.77 -8.20
C SER A 286 -2.10 -11.00 -7.72
N LEU A 287 -1.69 -11.86 -8.66
CA LEU A 287 -0.87 -13.05 -8.37
C LEU A 287 0.47 -12.66 -7.75
N THR A 288 1.15 -11.67 -8.34
CA THR A 288 2.46 -11.22 -7.84
C THR A 288 2.34 -10.67 -6.43
N VAL A 289 1.36 -9.80 -6.16
CA VAL A 289 1.13 -9.21 -4.83
C VAL A 289 0.86 -10.29 -3.79
N VAL A 290 -0.02 -11.26 -4.08
CA VAL A 290 -0.34 -12.34 -3.12
C VAL A 290 0.84 -13.27 -2.91
N ILE A 291 1.52 -13.68 -3.98
CA ILE A 291 2.64 -14.63 -3.88
C ILE A 291 3.81 -13.98 -3.15
N MET A 292 4.25 -12.78 -3.60
CA MET A 292 5.39 -12.10 -2.98
C MET A 292 5.09 -11.65 -1.55
N GLY A 293 3.88 -11.16 -1.28
CA GLY A 293 3.46 -10.79 0.08
C GLY A 293 3.53 -11.98 1.03
N LYS A 294 3.05 -13.16 0.60
CA LYS A 294 3.15 -14.38 1.41
C LYS A 294 4.58 -14.91 1.54
N MET A 295 5.37 -14.91 0.46
CA MET A 295 6.74 -15.43 0.48
C MET A 295 7.67 -14.58 1.35
N LEU A 296 7.48 -13.27 1.34
CA LEU A 296 8.33 -12.33 2.06
C LEU A 296 7.81 -11.99 3.45
N GLY A 297 6.54 -12.28 3.73
CA GLY A 297 5.88 -11.95 4.99
C GLY A 297 5.76 -10.45 5.27
N ILE A 298 5.82 -9.63 4.20
CA ILE A 298 5.76 -8.16 4.28
C ILE A 298 4.79 -7.63 3.22
N PRO A 299 4.12 -6.49 3.46
CA PRO A 299 3.26 -5.89 2.46
C PRO A 299 4.10 -5.41 1.26
N VAL A 300 3.67 -5.78 0.05
CA VAL A 300 4.31 -5.35 -1.20
C VAL A 300 3.47 -4.29 -1.91
N SER A 301 4.08 -3.51 -2.79
CA SER A 301 3.39 -2.39 -3.43
C SER A 301 2.50 -2.85 -4.60
N THR A 302 1.18 -2.70 -4.44
CA THR A 302 0.20 -2.98 -5.50
C THR A 302 0.37 -2.06 -6.70
N SER A 303 0.66 -0.77 -6.49
CA SER A 303 0.90 0.19 -7.57
C SER A 303 2.17 -0.11 -8.36
N GLN A 304 3.25 -0.55 -7.71
CA GLN A 304 4.48 -0.99 -8.39
C GLN A 304 4.27 -2.27 -9.19
N ALA A 305 3.56 -3.26 -8.63
CA ALA A 305 3.21 -4.48 -9.34
C ALA A 305 2.37 -4.19 -10.58
N MET A 306 1.40 -3.27 -10.48
CA MET A 306 0.58 -2.85 -11.62
C MET A 306 1.42 -2.20 -12.73
N VAL A 307 2.29 -1.25 -12.38
CA VAL A 307 3.20 -0.60 -13.34
C VAL A 307 4.09 -1.63 -14.02
N GLY A 308 4.70 -2.54 -13.26
CA GLY A 308 5.51 -3.63 -13.79
C GLY A 308 4.72 -4.53 -14.74
N ALA A 309 3.50 -4.93 -14.35
CA ALA A 309 2.64 -5.77 -15.18
C ALA A 309 2.24 -5.08 -16.51
N VAL A 310 1.93 -3.77 -16.49
CA VAL A 310 1.64 -3.00 -17.71
C VAL A 310 2.86 -2.92 -18.62
N ILE A 311 4.06 -2.68 -18.06
CA ILE A 311 5.31 -2.69 -18.83
C ILE A 311 5.54 -4.06 -19.45
N GLY A 312 5.38 -5.14 -18.68
CA GLY A 312 5.54 -6.51 -19.18
C GLY A 312 4.60 -6.84 -20.32
N ALA A 313 3.32 -6.47 -20.22
CA ALA A 313 2.34 -6.61 -21.30
C ALA A 313 2.73 -5.78 -22.51
N GLY A 314 3.11 -4.51 -22.35
CA GLY A 314 3.55 -3.64 -23.44
C GLY A 314 4.74 -4.21 -24.21
N LEU A 315 5.75 -4.73 -23.51
CA LEU A 315 6.92 -5.33 -24.13
C LEU A 315 6.60 -6.53 -25.02
N THR A 316 5.46 -7.21 -24.85
CA THR A 316 5.02 -8.28 -25.76
C THR A 316 4.70 -7.78 -27.17
N ARG A 317 4.39 -6.47 -27.29
CA ARG A 317 4.08 -5.77 -28.53
C ARG A 317 5.29 -5.03 -29.12
N GLY A 318 6.39 -5.03 -28.39
CA GLY A 318 7.64 -4.37 -28.76
C GLY A 318 7.97 -3.17 -27.85
N VAL A 319 9.23 -2.79 -27.83
CA VAL A 319 9.73 -1.73 -26.95
C VAL A 319 9.08 -0.37 -27.24
N GLY A 320 8.68 -0.11 -28.49
CA GLY A 320 8.02 1.13 -28.88
C GLY A 320 6.61 1.34 -28.33
N SER A 321 5.96 0.27 -27.82
CA SER A 321 4.65 0.38 -27.15
C SER A 321 4.73 0.87 -25.71
N VAL A 322 5.93 0.98 -25.16
CA VAL A 322 6.17 1.37 -23.76
C VAL A 322 6.62 2.83 -23.71
N HIS A 323 5.91 3.63 -22.91
CA HIS A 323 6.15 5.06 -22.79
C HIS A 323 7.23 5.37 -21.73
N PHE A 324 8.51 5.25 -22.07
CA PHE A 324 9.64 5.43 -21.14
C PHE A 324 9.65 6.79 -20.44
N GLY A 325 9.14 7.86 -21.08
CA GLY A 325 9.00 9.16 -20.45
C GLY A 325 8.07 9.16 -19.23
N VAL A 326 7.00 8.33 -19.28
CA VAL A 326 6.08 8.14 -18.16
C VAL A 326 6.72 7.28 -17.08
N ILE A 327 7.41 6.19 -17.47
CA ILE A 327 8.12 5.32 -16.53
C ILE A 327 9.18 6.08 -15.74
N LYS A 328 9.95 6.96 -16.39
CA LYS A 328 10.93 7.82 -15.72
C LYS A 328 10.29 8.72 -14.66
N LYS A 329 9.12 9.32 -14.95
CA LYS A 329 8.38 10.13 -13.99
C LYS A 329 7.86 9.30 -12.81
N ILE A 330 7.38 8.08 -13.08
CA ILE A 330 6.93 7.12 -12.05
C ILE A 330 8.10 6.70 -11.16
N GLY A 331 9.24 6.35 -11.77
CA GLY A 331 10.46 5.99 -11.03
C GLY A 331 10.95 7.12 -10.14
N LEU A 332 10.91 8.38 -10.62
CA LEU A 332 11.23 9.55 -9.82
C LEU A 332 10.25 9.68 -8.64
N ALA A 333 8.95 9.49 -8.87
CA ALA A 333 7.95 9.54 -7.81
C ALA A 333 8.16 8.44 -6.75
N TRP A 334 8.66 7.26 -7.14
CA TRP A 334 9.00 6.19 -6.20
C TRP A 334 10.21 6.50 -5.31
N VAL A 335 11.15 7.30 -5.79
CA VAL A 335 12.28 7.78 -4.98
C VAL A 335 11.87 8.97 -4.11
N THR A 336 11.08 9.89 -4.66
CA THR A 336 10.70 11.11 -3.92
C THR A 336 9.67 10.84 -2.83
N SER A 337 8.76 9.86 -3.00
CA SER A 337 7.71 9.62 -2.02
C SER A 337 8.24 9.18 -0.63
N PRO A 338 9.16 8.20 -0.47
CA PRO A 338 9.70 7.88 0.84
C PRO A 338 10.55 9.03 1.41
N THR A 339 11.29 9.75 0.57
CA THR A 339 12.10 10.90 0.99
C THR A 339 11.23 12.02 1.55
N VAL A 340 10.18 12.40 0.83
CA VAL A 340 9.25 13.46 1.27
C VAL A 340 8.54 13.05 2.55
N ALA A 341 8.03 11.82 2.63
CA ALA A 341 7.37 11.32 3.84
C ALA A 341 8.33 11.31 5.03
N GLY A 342 9.58 10.87 4.83
CA GLY A 342 10.61 10.84 5.88
C GLY A 342 10.98 12.24 6.38
N VAL A 343 11.24 13.18 5.46
CA VAL A 343 11.56 14.57 5.81
C VAL A 343 10.41 15.24 6.55
N LEU A 344 9.16 15.04 6.09
CA LEU A 344 7.98 15.58 6.76
C LEU A 344 7.85 15.02 8.18
N THR A 345 8.00 13.70 8.34
CA THR A 345 7.90 13.07 9.64
C THR A 345 8.99 13.56 10.60
N TYR A 346 10.24 13.58 10.15
CA TYR A 346 11.35 14.12 10.93
C TYR A 346 11.10 15.56 11.37
N SER A 347 10.68 16.42 10.42
CA SER A 347 10.45 17.84 10.70
C SER A 347 9.31 18.07 11.70
N ILE A 348 8.19 17.33 11.56
CA ILE A 348 7.06 17.45 12.49
C ILE A 348 7.44 16.90 13.85
N ALA A 349 8.14 15.77 13.93
CA ALA A 349 8.63 15.21 15.17
C ALA A 349 9.57 16.18 15.89
N PHE A 350 10.49 16.82 15.17
CA PHE A 350 11.39 17.84 15.70
C PHE A 350 10.64 19.07 16.25
N LEU A 351 9.67 19.59 15.51
CA LEU A 351 8.86 20.73 15.95
C LEU A 351 7.97 20.41 17.17
N THR A 352 7.59 19.16 17.32
CA THR A 352 6.76 18.69 18.45
C THR A 352 7.57 18.11 19.61
N SER A 353 8.89 18.07 19.51
CA SER A 353 9.78 17.46 20.51
C SER A 353 9.58 18.02 21.92
N GLY A 354 9.33 19.33 22.05
CA GLY A 354 9.04 19.95 23.34
C GLY A 354 7.75 19.49 24.04
N TYR A 355 6.86 18.79 23.30
CA TYR A 355 5.65 18.15 23.85
C TYR A 355 5.83 16.64 24.02
N LEU A 356 6.91 16.07 23.51
CA LEU A 356 7.24 14.65 23.56
C LEU A 356 8.28 14.33 24.65
N SER A 357 9.00 15.34 25.11
CA SER A 357 9.88 15.28 26.30
C SER A 357 9.05 15.34 27.58
#